data_390f2656b8f680816658ff52c496b40c
#
_entry.id   390f2656b8f680816658ff52c496b40c
#
_cell.length_a   1.000
_cell.length_b   1.000
_cell.length_c   1.000
_cell.angle_alpha   90.00
_cell.angle_beta   90.00
_cell.angle_gamma   90.00
#
_symmetry.space_group_name_H-M   'P 1'
#
loop_
_entity.id
_entity.type
_entity.pdbx_description
1 polymer ?
#
loop_
_entity_poly.entity_id
_entity_poly.type
_entity_poly.pdbx_seq_one_letter_code
_entity_poly.pdbx_strand_id
1 'polypeptide(L)'
;MKGEQQRVNVVAWLILGADFLMMLTALTLTLPPQSFALSVLAPHVAAAVLMAAFGPYLFAGVDWLLVIVLLIGHLWLMHLLVRRVRTFEVFGRWARLARRLALGAAVLLSLLACYYEFPVKEHYEFASSKVSGEPVRLAVISDLHSCSYGGRADPVLCDIAGLNADAVLLTGDIFDDRLSDDNAQNLVKRIVDIYPCFYVSGNHEYWSERIDEMKAWLRSVGVAVLEGECVTLSVKGTRIDICGVDDPTYMSDDQWLGQLKQADEQSDSSHLRILLTHRPERVSDYELFGFDLIFAGHAHGGQWRIPFTGRGGYAPDQYFFPRYVDGRYDLANGSVMLVSRGLARESTPLPRLFNSPEILVLDIGGR
;
A
#
# COMPACT_ATOMS: atom_id res chain seq x y z
N MET A 1 20.49 -4.60 -2.37
CA MET A 1 20.97 -5.81 -1.64
C MET A 1 20.52 -5.87 -0.19
N LYS A 2 20.62 -4.82 0.67
CA LYS A 2 20.11 -4.89 2.07
C LYS A 2 18.60 -4.95 2.20
N GLY A 3 17.83 -4.34 1.32
CA GLY A 3 16.36 -4.28 1.38
C GLY A 3 15.65 -5.60 1.01
N GLU A 4 16.17 -6.34 0.01
CA GLU A 4 15.66 -7.68 -0.34
C GLU A 4 15.85 -8.68 0.79
N GLN A 5 16.98 -8.57 1.49
CA GLN A 5 17.31 -9.42 2.63
C GLN A 5 16.32 -9.27 3.79
N GLN A 6 15.73 -8.09 3.97
CA GLN A 6 14.76 -7.82 5.03
C GLN A 6 13.35 -8.35 4.69
N ARG A 7 12.95 -8.35 3.41
CA ARG A 7 11.66 -8.91 2.94
C ARG A 7 11.57 -10.42 3.10
N VAL A 8 12.60 -11.13 2.68
CA VAL A 8 12.71 -12.59 2.83
C VAL A 8 12.60 -12.99 4.30
N ASN A 9 13.22 -12.20 5.20
CA ASN A 9 13.19 -12.49 6.62
C ASN A 9 11.79 -12.39 7.22
N VAL A 10 10.96 -11.39 6.88
CA VAL A 10 9.64 -11.19 7.52
C VAL A 10 8.64 -12.25 7.08
N VAL A 11 8.57 -12.56 5.79
CA VAL A 11 7.67 -13.63 5.28
C VAL A 11 8.11 -14.99 5.83
N ALA A 12 9.40 -15.28 5.85
CA ALA A 12 9.95 -16.49 6.44
C ALA A 12 9.64 -16.57 7.94
N TRP A 13 9.76 -15.48 8.69
CA TRP A 13 9.42 -15.43 10.13
C TRP A 13 7.92 -15.59 10.39
N LEU A 14 7.05 -15.04 9.54
CA LEU A 14 5.60 -15.22 9.67
C LEU A 14 5.17 -16.66 9.38
N ILE A 15 5.75 -17.28 8.34
CA ILE A 15 5.49 -18.69 8.03
C ILE A 15 6.04 -19.58 9.15
N LEU A 16 7.26 -19.35 9.62
CA LEU A 16 7.84 -20.07 10.74
C LEU A 16 7.06 -19.85 12.04
N GLY A 17 6.55 -18.65 12.29
CA GLY A 17 5.70 -18.34 13.43
C GLY A 17 4.34 -19.05 13.37
N ALA A 18 3.70 -19.08 12.20
CA ALA A 18 2.47 -19.82 11.97
C ALA A 18 2.68 -21.34 12.11
N ASP A 19 3.79 -21.85 11.58
CA ASP A 19 4.22 -23.25 11.71
C ASP A 19 4.48 -23.62 13.16
N PHE A 20 5.16 -22.75 13.90
CA PHE A 20 5.43 -22.93 15.33
C PHE A 20 4.13 -22.94 16.14
N LEU A 21 3.18 -22.03 15.87
CA LEU A 21 1.88 -21.99 16.57
C LEU A 21 1.04 -23.23 16.28
N MET A 22 0.98 -23.67 15.00
CA MET A 22 0.26 -24.89 14.60
C MET A 22 0.92 -26.13 15.19
N MET A 23 2.23 -26.16 15.24
CA MET A 23 3.00 -27.24 15.84
C MET A 23 2.81 -27.30 17.37
N LEU A 24 2.85 -26.15 18.05
CA LEU A 24 2.58 -26.04 19.48
C LEU A 24 1.17 -26.55 19.82
N THR A 25 0.19 -26.18 19.02
CA THR A 25 -1.21 -26.60 19.17
C THR A 25 -1.37 -28.10 18.92
N ALA A 26 -0.74 -28.66 17.89
CA ALA A 26 -0.76 -30.09 17.61
C ALA A 26 -0.06 -30.92 18.70
N LEU A 27 0.95 -30.37 19.33
CA LEU A 27 1.79 -31.04 20.33
C LEU A 27 1.22 -30.98 21.74
N THR A 28 0.60 -29.87 22.14
CA THR A 28 -0.13 -29.78 23.42
C THR A 28 -1.28 -30.78 23.47
N LEU A 29 -1.76 -31.26 22.31
CA LEU A 29 -2.86 -32.21 22.17
C LEU A 29 -2.41 -33.69 22.05
N THR A 30 -1.11 -34.02 21.82
CA THR A 30 -0.77 -35.37 21.32
C THR A 30 0.46 -36.06 21.90
N LEU A 31 1.29 -35.47 22.74
CA LEU A 31 2.55 -36.10 23.18
C LEU A 31 2.81 -36.09 24.72
N PRO A 32 3.37 -37.17 25.25
CA PRO A 32 3.87 -37.17 26.61
C PRO A 32 5.13 -36.28 26.73
N PRO A 33 5.31 -35.61 27.88
CA PRO A 33 6.31 -34.52 28.05
C PRO A 33 7.78 -34.89 27.81
N GLN A 34 8.12 -36.17 27.84
CA GLN A 34 9.54 -36.61 27.83
C GLN A 34 10.16 -36.83 26.47
N SER A 35 9.35 -36.94 25.37
CA SER A 35 9.86 -37.22 24.03
C SER A 35 9.87 -35.97 23.12
N PHE A 36 9.45 -34.83 23.63
CA PHE A 36 9.13 -33.62 22.89
C PHE A 36 10.36 -32.82 22.40
N ALA A 37 11.37 -32.67 23.24
CA ALA A 37 12.39 -31.64 23.01
C ALA A 37 13.36 -31.93 21.86
N LEU A 38 13.75 -33.17 21.61
CA LEU A 38 14.84 -33.48 20.68
C LEU A 38 14.40 -33.86 19.26
N SER A 39 13.29 -34.55 19.11
CA SER A 39 12.89 -35.11 17.80
C SER A 39 12.10 -34.16 16.92
N VAL A 40 11.52 -33.11 17.50
CA VAL A 40 10.66 -32.15 16.82
C VAL A 40 11.33 -30.78 16.71
N LEU A 41 12.00 -30.31 17.77
CA LEU A 41 12.67 -29.00 17.74
C LEU A 41 13.92 -28.99 16.87
N ALA A 42 14.70 -30.06 16.88
CA ALA A 42 15.98 -30.12 16.17
C ALA A 42 15.86 -29.92 14.65
N PRO A 43 14.92 -30.54 13.92
CA PRO A 43 14.75 -30.29 12.49
C PRO A 43 14.30 -28.87 12.14
N HIS A 44 13.47 -28.24 13.00
CA HIS A 44 12.99 -26.87 12.79
C HIS A 44 14.06 -25.83 13.08
N VAL A 45 14.83 -26.04 14.14
CA VAL A 45 15.99 -25.20 14.46
C VAL A 45 17.03 -25.33 13.35
N ALA A 46 17.30 -26.54 12.84
CA ALA A 46 18.21 -26.76 11.72
C ALA A 46 17.71 -26.09 10.44
N ALA A 47 16.42 -26.18 10.10
CA ALA A 47 15.81 -25.50 8.96
C ALA A 47 15.86 -23.98 9.11
N ALA A 48 15.57 -23.44 10.30
CA ALA A 48 15.65 -22.02 10.59
C ALA A 48 17.11 -21.50 10.49
N VAL A 49 18.07 -22.25 11.00
CA VAL A 49 19.49 -21.91 10.92
C VAL A 49 20.00 -21.97 9.47
N LEU A 50 19.60 -22.99 8.70
CA LEU A 50 19.93 -23.09 7.28
C LEU A 50 19.32 -21.96 6.47
N MET A 51 18.09 -21.58 6.75
CA MET A 51 17.41 -20.45 6.11
C MET A 51 18.03 -19.10 6.48
N ALA A 52 18.41 -18.91 7.74
CA ALA A 52 19.10 -17.70 8.19
C ALA A 52 20.52 -17.58 7.58
N ALA A 53 21.22 -18.70 7.40
CA ALA A 53 22.59 -18.72 6.87
C ALA A 53 22.67 -18.65 5.35
N PHE A 54 21.76 -19.27 4.62
CA PHE A 54 21.82 -19.45 3.16
C PHE A 54 20.71 -18.71 2.40
N GLY A 55 19.64 -18.27 3.08
CA GLY A 55 18.54 -17.51 2.47
C GLY A 55 19.00 -16.32 1.63
N PRO A 56 19.93 -15.49 2.12
CA PRO A 56 20.43 -14.33 1.37
C PRO A 56 21.08 -14.66 0.01
N TYR A 57 21.65 -15.85 -0.13
CA TYR A 57 22.37 -16.25 -1.33
C TYR A 57 21.50 -16.98 -2.36
N LEU A 58 20.42 -17.59 -1.91
CA LEU A 58 19.54 -18.41 -2.76
C LEU A 58 18.33 -17.64 -3.34
N PHE A 59 17.99 -16.47 -2.80
CA PHE A 59 16.67 -15.85 -3.02
C PHE A 59 16.67 -14.48 -3.66
N ALA A 60 17.79 -14.03 -4.20
CA ALA A 60 17.80 -12.82 -5.03
C ALA A 60 17.02 -13.09 -6.34
N GLY A 61 15.70 -12.88 -6.29
CA GLY A 61 14.81 -12.91 -7.46
C GLY A 61 13.78 -14.05 -7.54
N VAL A 62 13.57 -14.83 -6.46
CA VAL A 62 12.66 -16.01 -6.52
C VAL A 62 11.77 -16.14 -5.28
N ASP A 63 11.00 -15.11 -4.95
CA ASP A 63 10.11 -15.11 -3.77
C ASP A 63 9.08 -16.25 -3.79
N TRP A 64 8.55 -16.59 -4.95
CA TRP A 64 7.55 -17.65 -5.13
C TRP A 64 8.10 -19.07 -4.96
N LEU A 65 9.33 -19.30 -5.37
CA LEU A 65 9.96 -20.63 -5.19
C LEU A 65 10.19 -20.91 -3.71
N LEU A 66 10.53 -19.88 -2.93
CA LEU A 66 10.67 -19.98 -1.48
C LEU A 66 9.34 -20.36 -0.82
N VAL A 67 8.26 -19.69 -1.16
CA VAL A 67 6.92 -19.99 -0.63
C VAL A 67 6.53 -21.44 -0.97
N ILE A 68 6.77 -21.88 -2.21
CA ILE A 68 6.49 -23.25 -2.66
C ILE A 68 7.37 -24.27 -1.93
N VAL A 69 8.66 -24.02 -1.77
CA VAL A 69 9.59 -24.92 -1.08
C VAL A 69 9.26 -25.03 0.39
N LEU A 70 8.93 -23.91 1.04
CA LEU A 70 8.48 -23.90 2.44
C LEU A 70 7.15 -24.63 2.62
N LEU A 71 6.21 -24.43 1.70
CA LEU A 71 4.92 -25.13 1.70
C LEU A 71 5.12 -26.65 1.52
N ILE A 72 5.97 -27.07 0.59
CA ILE A 72 6.32 -28.49 0.37
C ILE A 72 7.04 -29.08 1.58
N GLY A 73 7.99 -28.35 2.15
CA GLY A 73 8.73 -28.75 3.36
C GLY A 73 7.78 -28.92 4.55
N HIS A 74 6.87 -27.95 4.73
CA HIS A 74 5.85 -27.99 5.76
C HIS A 74 4.90 -29.21 5.60
N LEU A 75 4.42 -29.44 4.37
CA LEU A 75 3.57 -30.60 4.06
C LEU A 75 4.28 -31.94 4.29
N TRP A 76 5.55 -32.01 3.95
CA TRP A 76 6.36 -33.20 4.18
C TRP A 76 6.59 -33.47 5.67
N LEU A 77 6.85 -32.41 6.45
CA LEU A 77 7.01 -32.49 7.91
C LEU A 77 5.71 -32.91 8.59
N MET A 78 4.58 -32.30 8.21
CA MET A 78 3.24 -32.70 8.67
C MET A 78 2.91 -34.15 8.31
N HIS A 79 3.35 -34.60 7.11
CA HIS A 79 3.22 -36.01 6.71
C HIS A 79 4.03 -36.95 7.61
N LEU A 80 5.25 -36.60 7.97
CA LEU A 80 6.08 -37.38 8.90
C LEU A 80 5.50 -37.43 10.31
N LEU A 81 5.00 -36.30 10.83
CA LEU A 81 4.32 -36.23 12.12
C LEU A 81 3.08 -37.12 12.16
N VAL A 82 2.25 -37.09 11.11
CA VAL A 82 1.05 -37.94 11.01
C VAL A 82 1.39 -39.43 10.88
N ARG A 83 2.51 -39.79 10.20
CA ARG A 83 2.98 -41.20 10.15
C ARG A 83 3.36 -41.75 11.52
N ARG A 84 3.91 -40.91 12.40
CA ARG A 84 4.32 -41.32 13.77
C ARG A 84 3.15 -41.42 14.75
N VAL A 85 2.04 -40.68 14.52
CA VAL A 85 0.84 -40.67 15.37
C VAL A 85 -0.15 -41.79 15.01
N ARG A 86 0.25 -42.80 14.22
CA ARG A 86 -0.60 -43.89 13.74
C ARG A 86 -1.19 -44.80 14.82
N THR A 87 -0.86 -44.60 16.10
CA THR A 87 -1.34 -45.44 17.21
C THR A 87 -2.69 -45.05 17.80
N PHE A 88 -3.31 -43.95 17.35
CA PHE A 88 -4.67 -43.53 17.78
C PHE A 88 -5.58 -43.30 16.59
N GLU A 89 -6.38 -44.29 16.21
CA GLU A 89 -7.23 -44.24 15.02
C GLU A 89 -8.26 -43.11 15.00
N VAL A 90 -8.81 -42.73 16.13
CA VAL A 90 -9.79 -41.64 16.25
C VAL A 90 -9.12 -40.27 16.04
N PHE A 91 -7.97 -40.03 16.68
CA PHE A 91 -7.18 -38.81 16.52
C PHE A 91 -6.62 -38.69 15.09
N GLY A 92 -6.29 -39.79 14.43
CA GLY A 92 -5.80 -39.80 13.07
C GLY A 92 -6.79 -39.25 12.03
N ARG A 93 -8.09 -39.39 12.23
CA ARG A 93 -9.12 -38.82 11.32
C ARG A 93 -9.20 -37.30 11.44
N TRP A 94 -9.24 -36.78 12.65
CA TRP A 94 -9.29 -35.36 12.91
C TRP A 94 -7.99 -34.66 12.52
N ALA A 95 -6.83 -35.25 12.76
CA ALA A 95 -5.54 -34.72 12.31
C ALA A 95 -5.44 -34.68 10.78
N ARG A 96 -5.98 -35.69 10.07
CA ARG A 96 -6.05 -35.67 8.60
C ARG A 96 -6.97 -34.57 8.08
N LEU A 97 -8.12 -34.36 8.71
CA LEU A 97 -9.06 -33.30 8.35
C LEU A 97 -8.43 -31.93 8.58
N ALA A 98 -7.87 -31.69 9.77
CA ALA A 98 -7.19 -30.43 10.12
C ALA A 98 -6.06 -30.10 9.12
N ARG A 99 -5.24 -31.11 8.74
CA ARG A 99 -4.20 -30.92 7.71
C ARG A 99 -4.78 -30.53 6.34
N ARG A 100 -5.87 -31.16 5.91
CA ARG A 100 -6.52 -30.83 4.63
C ARG A 100 -7.10 -29.41 4.65
N LEU A 101 -7.69 -29.02 5.78
CA LEU A 101 -8.22 -27.67 5.96
C LEU A 101 -7.09 -26.62 5.99
N ALA A 102 -5.99 -26.90 6.69
CA ALA A 102 -4.83 -26.00 6.73
C ALA A 102 -4.19 -25.84 5.35
N LEU A 103 -4.05 -26.95 4.60
CA LEU A 103 -3.56 -26.89 3.22
C LEU A 103 -4.51 -26.08 2.32
N GLY A 104 -5.79 -26.35 2.40
CA GLY A 104 -6.80 -25.60 1.64
C GLY A 104 -6.77 -24.11 1.98
N ALA A 105 -6.64 -23.77 3.25
CA ALA A 105 -6.49 -22.38 3.70
C ALA A 105 -5.20 -21.71 3.19
N ALA A 106 -4.07 -22.42 3.24
CA ALA A 106 -2.80 -21.91 2.73
C ALA A 106 -2.86 -21.66 1.21
N VAL A 107 -3.40 -22.59 0.45
CA VAL A 107 -3.61 -22.40 -1.01
C VAL A 107 -4.56 -21.23 -1.28
N LEU A 108 -5.67 -21.13 -0.54
CA LEU A 108 -6.62 -20.04 -0.69
C LEU A 108 -5.97 -18.69 -0.39
N LEU A 109 -5.21 -18.58 0.70
CA LEU A 109 -4.50 -17.34 1.06
C LEU A 109 -3.46 -16.96 0.01
N SER A 110 -2.73 -17.94 -0.56
CA SER A 110 -1.78 -17.69 -1.64
C SER A 110 -2.49 -17.17 -2.91
N LEU A 111 -3.61 -17.79 -3.28
CA LEU A 111 -4.41 -17.34 -4.44
C LEU A 111 -5.00 -15.95 -4.20
N LEU A 112 -5.47 -15.66 -2.98
CA LEU A 112 -5.96 -14.34 -2.60
C LEU A 112 -4.84 -13.31 -2.64
N ALA A 113 -3.65 -13.62 -2.14
CA ALA A 113 -2.49 -12.72 -2.22
C ALA A 113 -2.16 -12.38 -3.67
N CYS A 114 -2.10 -13.38 -4.57
CA CYS A 114 -1.89 -13.15 -6.00
C CYS A 114 -3.00 -12.29 -6.64
N TYR A 115 -4.26 -12.52 -6.26
CA TYR A 115 -5.39 -11.74 -6.77
C TYR A 115 -5.30 -10.27 -6.38
N TYR A 116 -4.93 -9.98 -5.12
CA TYR A 116 -4.84 -8.62 -4.61
C TYR A 116 -3.57 -7.86 -5.02
N GLU A 117 -2.74 -8.41 -5.89
CA GLU A 117 -1.63 -7.69 -6.54
C GLU A 117 -2.05 -6.85 -7.75
N PHE A 118 -3.25 -7.10 -8.30
CA PHE A 118 -3.74 -6.36 -9.47
C PHE A 118 -4.43 -5.06 -9.04
N PRO A 119 -4.08 -3.92 -9.66
CA PRO A 119 -4.73 -2.65 -9.38
C PRO A 119 -6.18 -2.64 -9.87
N VAL A 120 -7.01 -1.93 -9.14
CA VAL A 120 -8.41 -1.66 -9.50
C VAL A 120 -8.63 -0.17 -9.69
N LYS A 121 -9.66 0.20 -10.43
CA LYS A 121 -10.12 1.59 -10.56
C LYS A 121 -11.30 1.80 -9.63
N GLU A 122 -11.14 2.69 -8.65
CA GLU A 122 -12.22 3.07 -7.74
C GLU A 122 -12.78 4.44 -8.14
N HIS A 123 -14.06 4.47 -8.42
CA HIS A 123 -14.74 5.65 -8.93
C HIS A 123 -15.55 6.34 -7.83
N TYR A 124 -15.35 7.65 -7.72
CA TYR A 124 -16.10 8.53 -6.83
C TYR A 124 -16.73 9.66 -7.61
N GLU A 125 -17.82 10.21 -7.08
CA GLU A 125 -18.50 11.37 -7.61
C GLU A 125 -18.55 12.46 -6.55
N PHE A 126 -18.32 13.70 -6.98
CA PHE A 126 -18.45 14.89 -6.16
C PHE A 126 -19.24 15.96 -6.90
N ALA A 127 -20.25 16.53 -6.23
CA ALA A 127 -21.07 17.60 -6.80
C ALA A 127 -20.76 18.92 -6.09
N SER A 128 -20.43 19.96 -6.87
CA SER A 128 -20.12 21.28 -6.34
C SER A 128 -20.79 22.39 -7.15
N SER A 129 -21.35 23.39 -6.46
CA SER A 129 -21.87 24.60 -7.12
C SER A 129 -20.78 25.46 -7.76
N LYS A 130 -19.51 25.19 -7.47
CA LYS A 130 -18.36 25.86 -8.07
C LYS A 130 -18.00 25.31 -9.45
N VAL A 131 -18.60 24.19 -9.86
CA VAL A 131 -18.45 23.59 -11.20
C VAL A 131 -19.63 24.03 -12.06
N SER A 132 -19.35 24.80 -13.09
CA SER A 132 -20.37 25.37 -13.98
C SER A 132 -20.34 24.81 -15.41
N GLY A 133 -19.29 24.05 -15.76
CA GLY A 133 -19.07 23.49 -17.08
C GLY A 133 -19.40 22.00 -17.18
N GLU A 134 -18.74 21.32 -18.11
CA GLU A 134 -18.79 19.87 -18.19
C GLU A 134 -18.11 19.22 -16.97
N PRO A 135 -18.46 17.98 -16.61
CA PRO A 135 -17.81 17.28 -15.51
C PRO A 135 -16.29 17.16 -15.72
N VAL A 136 -15.56 17.41 -14.64
CA VAL A 136 -14.10 17.30 -14.60
C VAL A 136 -13.72 15.95 -14.00
N ARG A 137 -12.82 15.23 -14.64
CA ARG A 137 -12.31 13.95 -14.18
C ARG A 137 -10.87 14.08 -13.70
N LEU A 138 -10.60 13.69 -12.46
CA LEU A 138 -9.27 13.63 -11.88
C LEU A 138 -8.89 12.17 -11.63
N ALA A 139 -7.65 11.81 -11.95
CA ALA A 139 -7.06 10.54 -11.55
C ALA A 139 -6.05 10.79 -10.41
N VAL A 140 -6.10 9.97 -9.37
CA VAL A 140 -5.20 10.07 -8.21
C VAL A 140 -4.36 8.82 -8.14
N ILE A 141 -3.06 9.02 -8.04
CA ILE A 141 -2.03 7.99 -7.87
C ILE A 141 -1.28 8.31 -6.59
N SER A 142 -1.15 7.33 -5.72
CA SER A 142 -0.42 7.43 -4.48
C SER A 142 0.41 6.18 -4.24
N ASP A 143 1.42 6.30 -3.40
CA ASP A 143 2.14 5.15 -2.83
C ASP A 143 2.54 4.13 -3.90
N LEU A 144 3.14 4.60 -5.01
CA LEU A 144 3.70 3.74 -6.06
C LEU A 144 4.97 3.04 -5.58
N HIS A 145 5.77 3.73 -4.75
CA HIS A 145 7.05 3.25 -4.20
C HIS A 145 7.97 2.64 -5.26
N SER A 146 8.10 3.29 -6.40
CA SER A 146 8.91 2.78 -7.52
C SER A 146 8.59 1.34 -7.94
N CYS A 147 7.43 0.78 -7.55
CA CYS A 147 7.03 -0.58 -7.89
C CYS A 147 6.85 -0.74 -9.41
N SER A 148 7.19 -1.94 -9.92
CA SER A 148 6.98 -2.28 -11.34
C SER A 148 5.67 -3.03 -11.52
N TYR A 149 4.86 -2.59 -12.48
CA TYR A 149 3.65 -3.29 -12.89
C TYR A 149 3.80 -4.07 -14.20
N GLY A 150 5.02 -4.19 -14.69
CA GLY A 150 5.36 -4.92 -15.92
C GLY A 150 5.86 -3.97 -17.02
N GLY A 151 6.63 -4.52 -17.94
CA GLY A 151 7.44 -3.80 -18.92
C GLY A 151 6.69 -2.87 -19.89
N ARG A 152 6.88 -3.03 -21.22
CA ARG A 152 6.35 -2.10 -22.25
C ARG A 152 4.83 -1.91 -22.28
N ALA A 153 4.05 -2.86 -21.76
CA ALA A 153 2.60 -2.78 -21.59
C ALA A 153 2.27 -2.70 -20.10
N ASP A 154 2.74 -1.65 -19.41
CA ASP A 154 2.40 -1.39 -18.03
C ASP A 154 0.87 -1.22 -17.89
N PRO A 155 0.16 -2.14 -17.22
CA PRO A 155 -1.30 -2.09 -17.09
C PRO A 155 -1.75 -0.82 -16.37
N VAL A 156 -0.99 -0.32 -15.40
CA VAL A 156 -1.30 0.93 -14.68
C VAL A 156 -1.31 2.10 -15.65
N LEU A 157 -0.30 2.20 -16.51
CA LEU A 157 -0.26 3.26 -17.50
C LEU A 157 -1.38 3.14 -18.53
N CYS A 158 -1.68 1.91 -19.00
CA CYS A 158 -2.79 1.69 -19.94
C CYS A 158 -4.12 2.07 -19.29
N ASP A 159 -4.30 1.76 -18.01
CA ASP A 159 -5.48 2.13 -17.25
C ASP A 159 -5.59 3.65 -17.11
N ILE A 160 -4.50 4.34 -16.72
CA ILE A 160 -4.48 5.80 -16.59
C ILE A 160 -4.75 6.48 -17.94
N ALA A 161 -4.08 6.05 -19.01
CA ALA A 161 -4.26 6.62 -20.35
C ALA A 161 -5.70 6.45 -20.86
N GLY A 162 -6.38 5.35 -20.47
CA GLY A 162 -7.76 5.08 -20.84
C GLY A 162 -8.82 5.82 -20.01
N LEU A 163 -8.44 6.53 -18.93
CA LEU A 163 -9.39 7.23 -18.06
C LEU A 163 -10.03 8.47 -18.70
N ASN A 164 -9.39 9.06 -19.71
CA ASN A 164 -9.75 10.39 -20.22
C ASN A 164 -9.83 11.43 -19.09
N ALA A 165 -8.83 11.41 -18.21
CA ALA A 165 -8.74 12.35 -17.10
C ALA A 165 -8.43 13.77 -17.61
N ASP A 166 -8.76 14.76 -16.83
CA ASP A 166 -8.39 16.15 -17.11
C ASP A 166 -7.07 16.53 -16.42
N ALA A 167 -6.71 15.82 -15.35
CA ALA A 167 -5.43 15.91 -14.65
C ALA A 167 -5.12 14.66 -13.85
N VAL A 168 -3.82 14.47 -13.50
CA VAL A 168 -3.36 13.41 -12.61
C VAL A 168 -2.73 14.05 -11.35
N LEU A 169 -3.16 13.56 -10.20
CA LEU A 169 -2.72 14.01 -8.89
C LEU A 169 -1.85 12.91 -8.27
N LEU A 170 -0.62 13.26 -7.90
CA LEU A 170 0.36 12.36 -7.30
C LEU A 170 0.50 12.72 -5.81
N THR A 171 -0.07 11.89 -4.94
CA THR A 171 -0.24 12.22 -3.51
C THR A 171 0.81 11.56 -2.61
N GLY A 172 2.08 11.62 -3.03
CA GLY A 172 3.23 11.18 -2.25
C GLY A 172 3.58 9.70 -2.40
N ASP A 173 4.78 9.36 -1.93
CA ASP A 173 5.37 8.03 -1.99
C ASP A 173 5.35 7.44 -3.41
N ILE A 174 5.62 8.30 -4.40
CA ILE A 174 5.78 7.88 -5.81
C ILE A 174 7.13 7.19 -5.98
N PHE A 175 8.17 7.73 -5.34
CA PHE A 175 9.49 7.12 -5.25
C PHE A 175 9.63 6.33 -3.95
N ASP A 176 10.61 5.43 -3.90
CA ASP A 176 10.89 4.59 -2.74
C ASP A 176 12.28 4.94 -2.16
N ASP A 177 12.48 4.72 -0.85
CA ASP A 177 13.76 4.95 -0.19
C ASP A 177 14.79 3.83 -0.47
N ARG A 178 14.38 2.72 -1.06
CA ARG A 178 15.21 1.51 -1.27
C ARG A 178 15.23 1.00 -2.68
N LEU A 179 14.13 1.16 -3.44
CA LEU A 179 14.04 0.72 -4.83
C LEU A 179 14.63 1.76 -5.77
N SER A 180 15.01 1.34 -6.98
CA SER A 180 15.44 2.26 -8.03
C SER A 180 14.30 3.17 -8.47
N ASP A 181 14.61 4.42 -8.77
CA ASP A 181 13.65 5.41 -9.28
C ASP A 181 13.15 5.09 -10.72
N ASP A 182 13.81 4.18 -11.44
CA ASP A 182 13.58 3.94 -12.86
C ASP A 182 12.11 3.67 -13.21
N ASN A 183 11.41 2.86 -12.39
CA ASN A 183 10.01 2.53 -12.66
C ASN A 183 9.10 3.74 -12.44
N ALA A 184 9.29 4.47 -11.33
CA ALA A 184 8.53 5.69 -11.04
C ALA A 184 8.78 6.75 -12.11
N GLN A 185 10.03 7.00 -12.46
CA GLN A 185 10.40 7.96 -13.51
C GLN A 185 9.79 7.59 -14.87
N ASN A 186 9.82 6.31 -15.22
CA ASN A 186 9.27 5.83 -16.49
C ASN A 186 7.74 6.03 -16.55
N LEU A 187 7.04 5.71 -15.46
CA LEU A 187 5.60 5.90 -15.36
C LEU A 187 5.24 7.40 -15.43
N VAL A 188 5.87 8.23 -14.59
CA VAL A 188 5.60 9.67 -14.53
C VAL A 188 5.85 10.35 -15.88
N LYS A 189 6.98 10.09 -16.56
CA LYS A 189 7.26 10.63 -17.90
C LYS A 189 6.13 10.35 -18.88
N ARG A 190 5.62 9.13 -18.88
CA ARG A 190 4.57 8.73 -19.81
C ARG A 190 3.20 9.32 -19.46
N ILE A 191 2.94 9.58 -18.17
CA ILE A 191 1.71 10.24 -17.72
C ILE A 191 1.74 11.72 -18.11
N VAL A 192 2.86 12.41 -17.89
CA VAL A 192 3.04 13.83 -18.19
C VAL A 192 2.88 14.12 -19.69
N ASP A 193 3.26 13.18 -20.57
CA ASP A 193 3.04 13.29 -22.00
C ASP A 193 1.54 13.36 -22.38
N ILE A 194 0.64 12.94 -21.47
CA ILE A 194 -0.80 12.83 -21.73
C ILE A 194 -1.59 13.86 -20.91
N TYR A 195 -1.23 14.08 -19.64
CA TYR A 195 -2.02 14.83 -18.67
C TYR A 195 -1.17 15.85 -17.90
N PRO A 196 -1.73 17.01 -17.54
CA PRO A 196 -1.16 17.86 -16.51
C PRO A 196 -1.06 17.08 -15.18
N CYS A 197 0.10 17.15 -14.52
CA CYS A 197 0.41 16.41 -13.31
C CYS A 197 0.77 17.36 -12.16
N PHE A 198 0.25 17.07 -10.98
CA PHE A 198 0.50 17.77 -9.71
C PHE A 198 1.02 16.79 -8.68
N TYR A 199 2.00 17.18 -7.89
CA TYR A 199 2.69 16.29 -6.97
C TYR A 199 2.90 16.95 -5.62
N VAL A 200 2.75 16.15 -4.58
CA VAL A 200 3.25 16.40 -3.22
C VAL A 200 4.12 15.23 -2.78
N SER A 201 5.06 15.47 -1.87
CA SER A 201 5.93 14.43 -1.33
C SER A 201 5.20 13.54 -0.31
N GLY A 202 5.72 12.32 -0.14
CA GLY A 202 5.44 11.44 0.97
C GLY A 202 6.67 11.20 1.84
N ASN A 203 6.58 10.35 2.82
CA ASN A 203 7.67 10.12 3.77
C ASN A 203 8.83 9.31 3.18
N HIS A 204 8.59 8.43 2.20
CA HIS A 204 9.64 7.63 1.57
C HIS A 204 10.58 8.48 0.72
N GLU A 205 10.08 9.54 0.06
CA GLU A 205 10.95 10.49 -0.62
C GLU A 205 11.89 11.20 0.38
N TYR A 206 11.42 11.57 1.57
CA TYR A 206 12.28 12.13 2.61
C TYR A 206 13.25 11.10 3.19
N TRP A 207 12.83 9.88 3.44
CA TRP A 207 13.71 8.81 3.94
C TRP A 207 14.80 8.40 2.95
N SER A 208 14.60 8.64 1.67
CA SER A 208 15.63 8.40 0.65
C SER A 208 16.84 9.34 0.77
N GLU A 209 16.72 10.47 1.51
CA GLU A 209 17.69 11.57 1.58
C GLU A 209 17.98 12.25 0.22
N ARG A 210 17.12 11.99 -0.82
CA ARG A 210 17.27 12.52 -2.19
C ARG A 210 16.06 13.32 -2.64
N ILE A 211 15.25 13.83 -1.71
CA ILE A 211 13.99 14.54 -2.01
C ILE A 211 14.20 15.72 -2.97
N ASP A 212 15.27 16.51 -2.80
CA ASP A 212 15.57 17.66 -3.66
C ASP A 212 15.87 17.23 -5.11
N GLU A 213 16.61 16.12 -5.30
CA GLU A 213 16.90 15.56 -6.63
C GLU A 213 15.60 15.05 -7.29
N MET A 214 14.73 14.37 -6.54
CA MET A 214 13.46 13.86 -7.02
C MET A 214 12.53 15.01 -7.43
N LYS A 215 12.39 16.05 -6.59
CA LYS A 215 11.59 17.24 -6.90
C LYS A 215 12.13 18.02 -8.11
N ALA A 216 13.46 18.19 -8.19
CA ALA A 216 14.08 18.84 -9.34
C ALA A 216 13.83 18.04 -10.64
N TRP A 217 13.92 16.72 -10.58
CA TRP A 217 13.62 15.86 -11.71
C TRP A 217 12.14 15.96 -12.12
N LEU A 218 11.18 15.90 -11.18
CA LEU A 218 9.75 16.06 -11.44
C LEU A 218 9.45 17.38 -12.14
N ARG A 219 10.01 18.49 -11.65
CA ARG A 219 9.87 19.81 -12.31
C ARG A 219 10.46 19.80 -13.71
N SER A 220 11.58 19.12 -13.92
CA SER A 220 12.25 19.06 -15.23
C SER A 220 11.45 18.34 -16.31
N VAL A 221 10.56 17.42 -15.89
CA VAL A 221 9.67 16.70 -16.82
C VAL A 221 8.27 17.32 -16.91
N GLY A 222 8.01 18.44 -16.22
CA GLY A 222 6.77 19.21 -16.33
C GLY A 222 5.71 18.93 -15.28
N VAL A 223 6.05 18.24 -14.19
CA VAL A 223 5.15 18.05 -13.03
C VAL A 223 5.15 19.34 -12.18
N ALA A 224 3.96 19.81 -11.79
CA ALA A 224 3.81 20.86 -10.80
C ALA A 224 4.05 20.28 -9.40
N VAL A 225 5.19 20.58 -8.82
CA VAL A 225 5.57 20.16 -7.45
C VAL A 225 5.11 21.24 -6.48
N LEU A 226 4.25 20.87 -5.53
CA LEU A 226 3.58 21.77 -4.60
C LEU A 226 4.16 21.59 -3.17
N GLU A 227 4.60 22.70 -2.59
CA GLU A 227 5.29 22.78 -1.28
C GLU A 227 4.69 23.90 -0.42
N GLY A 228 3.38 23.98 -0.34
CA GLY A 228 2.60 25.06 0.26
C GLY A 228 2.03 26.02 -0.78
N GLU A 229 2.13 25.70 -2.07
CA GLU A 229 1.61 26.53 -3.15
C GLU A 229 0.31 25.96 -3.73
N CYS A 230 -0.34 26.83 -4.51
CA CYS A 230 -1.50 26.49 -5.33
C CYS A 230 -1.25 26.80 -6.81
N VAL A 231 -1.76 25.95 -7.67
CA VAL A 231 -1.80 26.15 -9.14
C VAL A 231 -3.23 26.08 -9.60
N THR A 232 -3.70 27.11 -10.32
CA THR A 232 -5.06 27.12 -10.89
C THR A 232 -5.10 26.35 -12.19
N LEU A 233 -5.83 25.25 -12.20
CA LEU A 233 -6.19 24.49 -13.40
C LEU A 233 -7.51 25.03 -13.97
N SER A 234 -7.49 25.51 -15.21
CA SER A 234 -8.69 25.91 -15.95
C SER A 234 -9.07 24.84 -16.96
N VAL A 235 -10.17 24.15 -16.72
CA VAL A 235 -10.59 23.00 -17.52
C VAL A 235 -12.10 22.96 -17.67
N LYS A 236 -12.61 22.73 -18.88
CA LYS A 236 -14.04 22.59 -19.19
C LYS A 236 -14.92 23.71 -18.60
N GLY A 237 -14.40 24.94 -18.57
CA GLY A 237 -15.11 26.10 -18.00
C GLY A 237 -15.11 26.19 -16.47
N THR A 238 -14.44 25.28 -15.78
CA THR A 238 -14.26 25.27 -14.33
C THR A 238 -12.85 25.70 -13.96
N ARG A 239 -12.72 26.50 -12.89
CA ARG A 239 -11.43 26.80 -12.26
C ARG A 239 -11.26 25.98 -11.00
N ILE A 240 -10.12 25.32 -10.90
CA ILE A 240 -9.77 24.45 -9.78
C ILE A 240 -8.42 24.90 -9.25
N ASP A 241 -8.36 25.30 -8.00
CA ASP A 241 -7.08 25.55 -7.33
C ASP A 241 -6.59 24.24 -6.73
N ILE A 242 -5.54 23.69 -7.31
CA ILE A 242 -4.85 22.50 -6.84
C ILE A 242 -3.70 22.97 -5.98
N CYS A 243 -3.87 22.83 -4.68
CA CYS A 243 -2.93 23.19 -3.64
C CYS A 243 -2.26 21.94 -3.09
N GLY A 244 -1.07 22.05 -2.53
CA GLY A 244 -0.37 20.91 -1.96
C GLY A 244 0.58 21.28 -0.87
N VAL A 245 0.81 20.34 0.04
CA VAL A 245 1.78 20.44 1.13
C VAL A 245 2.70 19.24 1.13
N ASP A 246 3.94 19.46 1.51
CA ASP A 246 4.90 18.38 1.70
C ASP A 246 4.51 17.44 2.83
N ASP A 247 5.08 16.23 2.83
CA ASP A 247 5.00 15.36 4.00
C ASP A 247 5.73 15.98 5.21
N PRO A 248 5.15 15.89 6.42
CA PRO A 248 5.73 16.49 7.62
C PRO A 248 7.00 15.79 8.13
N THR A 249 7.46 14.72 7.50
CA THR A 249 8.71 14.06 7.86
C THR A 249 9.87 15.08 7.85
N TYR A 250 10.58 15.19 8.96
CA TYR A 250 11.65 16.16 9.20
C TYR A 250 11.22 17.64 9.27
N MET A 251 9.91 17.91 9.36
CA MET A 251 9.37 19.25 9.65
C MET A 251 8.83 19.34 11.07
N SER A 252 8.85 20.53 11.65
CA SER A 252 8.04 20.81 12.82
C SER A 252 6.56 20.99 12.44
N ASP A 253 5.66 20.76 13.39
CA ASP A 253 4.23 21.01 13.17
C ASP A 253 3.96 22.47 12.73
N ASP A 254 4.68 23.46 13.29
CA ASP A 254 4.52 24.86 12.91
C ASP A 254 4.94 25.13 11.45
N GLN A 255 6.01 24.48 10.98
CA GLN A 255 6.45 24.59 9.57
C GLN A 255 5.43 23.98 8.63
N TRP A 256 4.92 22.82 8.96
CA TRP A 256 3.94 22.12 8.15
C TRP A 256 2.58 22.84 8.12
N LEU A 257 2.10 23.31 9.28
CA LEU A 257 0.89 24.14 9.36
C LEU A 257 1.09 25.48 8.62
N GLY A 258 2.32 25.99 8.57
CA GLY A 258 2.68 27.16 7.77
C GLY A 258 2.44 26.93 6.27
N GLN A 259 2.79 25.75 5.74
CA GLN A 259 2.50 25.37 4.34
C GLN A 259 0.98 25.27 4.09
N LEU A 260 0.22 24.64 4.99
CA LEU A 260 -1.24 24.56 4.88
C LEU A 260 -1.88 25.96 4.84
N LYS A 261 -1.42 26.85 5.71
CA LYS A 261 -1.91 28.23 5.74
C LYS A 261 -1.55 28.98 4.47
N GLN A 262 -0.33 28.84 3.98
CA GLN A 262 0.11 29.45 2.72
C GLN A 262 -0.73 28.98 1.55
N ALA A 263 -1.00 27.68 1.47
CA ALA A 263 -1.85 27.09 0.43
C ALA A 263 -3.30 27.61 0.50
N ASP A 264 -3.87 27.73 1.71
CA ASP A 264 -5.19 28.30 1.91
C ASP A 264 -5.26 29.77 1.47
N GLU A 265 -4.27 30.60 1.86
CA GLU A 265 -4.21 32.02 1.53
C GLU A 265 -3.99 32.30 0.04
N GLN A 266 -3.33 31.40 -0.70
CA GLN A 266 -3.11 31.51 -2.14
C GLN A 266 -4.33 31.06 -2.97
N SER A 267 -5.23 30.28 -2.41
CA SER A 267 -6.39 29.75 -3.13
C SER A 267 -7.56 30.73 -3.13
N ASP A 268 -8.35 30.75 -4.23
CA ASP A 268 -9.55 31.57 -4.35
C ASP A 268 -10.80 30.78 -3.88
N SER A 269 -11.51 31.34 -2.93
CA SER A 269 -12.72 30.71 -2.39
C SER A 269 -13.86 30.55 -3.42
N SER A 270 -13.81 31.29 -4.52
CA SER A 270 -14.76 31.13 -5.64
C SER A 270 -14.42 29.96 -6.54
N HIS A 271 -13.19 29.46 -6.52
CA HIS A 271 -12.75 28.26 -7.24
C HIS A 271 -13.05 26.98 -6.45
N LEU A 272 -13.07 25.84 -7.12
CA LEU A 272 -13.04 24.56 -6.42
C LEU A 272 -11.61 24.38 -5.84
N ARG A 273 -11.52 24.21 -4.52
CA ARG A 273 -10.25 24.18 -3.80
C ARG A 273 -9.90 22.74 -3.42
N ILE A 274 -8.81 22.22 -3.97
CA ILE A 274 -8.32 20.86 -3.75
C ILE A 274 -7.00 20.93 -3.01
N LEU A 275 -6.88 20.20 -1.91
CA LEU A 275 -5.62 19.99 -1.19
C LEU A 275 -5.05 18.61 -1.52
N LEU A 276 -3.80 18.57 -1.97
CA LEU A 276 -3.00 17.35 -2.02
C LEU A 276 -2.14 17.27 -0.75
N THR A 277 -2.17 16.12 -0.14
CA THR A 277 -1.35 15.79 1.03
C THR A 277 -1.02 14.32 1.00
N HIS A 278 -0.11 13.86 1.85
CA HIS A 278 0.17 12.44 1.98
C HIS A 278 -0.50 11.82 3.21
N ARG A 279 -0.73 12.59 4.30
CA ARG A 279 -1.09 12.15 5.65
C ARG A 279 -2.60 12.18 5.95
N PRO A 280 -3.33 11.06 5.85
CA PRO A 280 -4.78 11.06 6.08
C PRO A 280 -5.18 11.24 7.56
N GLU A 281 -4.26 10.99 8.50
CA GLU A 281 -4.52 11.10 9.94
C GLU A 281 -4.56 12.54 10.46
N ARG A 282 -4.07 13.51 9.68
CA ARG A 282 -3.98 14.93 10.06
C ARG A 282 -5.31 15.70 9.86
N VAL A 283 -6.44 15.02 9.97
CA VAL A 283 -7.78 15.59 9.73
C VAL A 283 -8.04 16.85 10.55
N SER A 284 -7.63 16.86 11.84
CA SER A 284 -7.82 18.04 12.72
C SER A 284 -7.15 19.31 12.20
N ASP A 285 -6.07 19.17 11.44
CA ASP A 285 -5.36 20.31 10.86
C ASP A 285 -6.05 20.74 9.56
N TYR A 286 -6.54 19.82 8.75
CA TYR A 286 -7.25 20.13 7.51
C TYR A 286 -8.58 20.84 7.79
N GLU A 287 -9.28 20.49 8.88
CA GLU A 287 -10.53 21.12 9.28
C GLU A 287 -10.39 22.59 9.65
N LEU A 288 -9.17 23.10 9.86
CA LEU A 288 -8.90 24.52 10.11
C LEU A 288 -8.97 25.39 8.85
N PHE A 289 -8.97 24.77 7.65
CA PHE A 289 -8.87 25.45 6.36
C PHE A 289 -10.08 25.17 5.48
N GLY A 290 -10.23 25.97 4.42
CA GLY A 290 -11.46 25.98 3.61
C GLY A 290 -11.38 25.17 2.31
N PHE A 291 -10.64 24.05 2.26
CA PHE A 291 -10.60 23.20 1.07
C PHE A 291 -11.90 22.44 0.86
N ASP A 292 -12.35 22.29 -0.38
CA ASP A 292 -13.56 21.52 -0.71
C ASP A 292 -13.26 20.02 -0.75
N LEU A 293 -12.09 19.66 -1.31
CA LEU A 293 -11.63 18.29 -1.48
C LEU A 293 -10.20 18.15 -0.95
N ILE A 294 -9.90 16.99 -0.36
CA ILE A 294 -8.58 16.64 0.15
C ILE A 294 -8.24 15.25 -0.37
N PHE A 295 -7.07 15.07 -0.95
CA PHE A 295 -6.57 13.76 -1.38
C PHE A 295 -5.35 13.38 -0.56
N ALA A 296 -5.35 12.13 -0.05
CA ALA A 296 -4.27 11.59 0.76
C ALA A 296 -3.94 10.13 0.36
N GLY A 297 -2.75 9.69 0.74
CA GLY A 297 -2.25 8.33 0.59
C GLY A 297 -1.85 7.69 1.91
N HIS A 298 -0.60 7.18 2.00
CA HIS A 298 0.12 6.75 3.20
C HIS A 298 -0.44 5.51 3.92
N ALA A 299 -1.75 5.37 3.99
CA ALA A 299 -2.39 4.32 4.80
C ALA A 299 -2.43 2.94 4.15
N HIS A 300 -2.07 2.83 2.86
CA HIS A 300 -2.06 1.58 2.08
C HIS A 300 -3.33 0.74 2.25
N GLY A 301 -4.52 1.35 2.42
CA GLY A 301 -5.77 0.66 2.69
C GLY A 301 -5.79 -0.13 4.01
N GLY A 302 -4.84 0.16 4.91
CA GLY A 302 -4.65 -0.59 6.16
C GLY A 302 -3.93 -1.91 5.97
N GLN A 303 -3.15 -2.08 4.89
CA GLN A 303 -2.31 -3.21 4.47
C GLN A 303 -3.08 -4.53 4.32
N TRP A 304 -3.75 -5.01 5.37
CA TRP A 304 -4.71 -6.10 5.34
C TRP A 304 -6.09 -5.59 5.71
N ARG A 305 -7.08 -6.06 5.00
CA ARG A 305 -8.46 -5.70 5.33
C ARG A 305 -9.19 -6.90 5.92
N ILE A 306 -9.98 -6.63 6.94
CA ILE A 306 -10.87 -7.66 7.48
C ILE A 306 -12.00 -7.86 6.48
N PRO A 307 -12.17 -9.09 5.93
CA PRO A 307 -13.18 -9.34 4.91
C PRO A 307 -14.56 -8.85 5.32
N PHE A 308 -15.28 -8.24 4.38
CA PHE A 308 -16.67 -7.75 4.54
C PHE A 308 -16.88 -6.62 5.57
N THR A 309 -15.83 -6.10 6.20
CA THR A 309 -15.97 -5.01 7.19
C THR A 309 -15.49 -3.66 6.69
N GLY A 310 -14.67 -3.65 5.63
CA GLY A 310 -14.01 -2.44 5.15
C GLY A 310 -12.89 -1.91 6.08
N ARG A 311 -12.60 -2.60 7.19
CA ARG A 311 -11.60 -2.14 8.16
C ARG A 311 -10.20 -2.59 7.77
N GLY A 312 -9.25 -1.66 7.81
CA GLY A 312 -7.83 -1.95 7.70
C GLY A 312 -7.26 -2.58 8.98
N GLY A 313 -6.19 -3.36 8.85
CA GLY A 313 -5.52 -3.99 9.98
C GLY A 313 -4.49 -3.07 10.65
N TYR A 314 -3.69 -2.37 9.84
CA TYR A 314 -2.61 -1.50 10.31
C TYR A 314 -2.32 -0.40 9.29
N ALA A 315 -2.09 0.82 9.75
CA ALA A 315 -1.50 1.87 8.95
C ALA A 315 -0.43 2.62 9.75
N PRO A 316 0.62 3.16 9.09
CA PRO A 316 1.59 4.02 9.75
C PRO A 316 0.86 5.19 10.42
N ASP A 317 1.40 5.69 11.53
CA ASP A 317 0.90 6.83 12.30
C ASP A 317 -0.55 6.71 12.83
N GLN A 318 -1.28 5.65 12.46
CA GLN A 318 -2.60 5.30 12.98
C GLN A 318 -2.61 3.94 13.70
N TYR A 319 -1.55 3.13 13.60
CA TYR A 319 -1.37 1.83 14.25
C TYR A 319 -2.46 0.79 13.88
N PHE A 320 -2.87 -0.05 14.84
CA PHE A 320 -3.86 -1.12 14.62
C PHE A 320 -5.28 -0.57 14.54
N PHE A 321 -6.04 -1.10 13.57
CA PHE A 321 -7.42 -0.70 13.28
C PHE A 321 -7.57 0.79 12.97
N PRO A 322 -6.79 1.30 12.02
CA PRO A 322 -6.75 2.71 11.66
C PRO A 322 -8.10 3.20 11.17
N ARG A 323 -8.34 4.51 11.38
CA ARG A 323 -9.62 5.14 11.01
C ARG A 323 -9.66 5.56 9.54
N TYR A 324 -8.57 6.15 9.04
CA TYR A 324 -8.50 6.74 7.71
C TYR A 324 -7.59 5.90 6.82
N VAL A 325 -8.16 4.98 6.07
CA VAL A 325 -7.37 3.98 5.31
C VAL A 325 -7.66 3.95 3.82
N ASP A 326 -8.90 4.19 3.43
CA ASP A 326 -9.34 4.22 2.05
C ASP A 326 -10.73 4.83 1.92
N GLY A 327 -11.02 5.36 0.73
CA GLY A 327 -12.34 5.84 0.39
C GLY A 327 -12.65 7.23 0.89
N ARG A 328 -13.94 7.53 1.00
CA ARG A 328 -14.47 8.87 1.26
C ARG A 328 -14.74 9.09 2.76
N TYR A 329 -14.32 10.27 3.23
CA TYR A 329 -14.62 10.79 4.57
C TYR A 329 -15.17 12.20 4.46
N ASP A 330 -16.39 12.42 4.97
CA ASP A 330 -16.98 13.74 5.11
C ASP A 330 -16.48 14.35 6.43
N LEU A 331 -15.78 15.49 6.36
CA LEU A 331 -15.16 16.15 7.52
C LEU A 331 -16.10 17.14 8.18
N ALA A 332 -15.81 17.52 9.43
CA ALA A 332 -16.69 18.37 10.24
C ALA A 332 -16.84 19.80 9.67
N ASN A 333 -15.84 20.32 8.98
CA ASN A 333 -15.87 21.63 8.32
C ASN A 333 -16.59 21.63 6.96
N GLY A 334 -17.08 20.47 6.49
CA GLY A 334 -17.76 20.30 5.21
C GLY A 334 -16.85 19.89 4.05
N SER A 335 -15.54 19.79 4.26
CA SER A 335 -14.59 19.22 3.27
C SER A 335 -14.85 17.72 3.08
N VAL A 336 -14.48 17.22 1.93
CA VAL A 336 -14.47 15.76 1.65
C VAL A 336 -13.03 15.32 1.48
N MET A 337 -12.59 14.35 2.28
CA MET A 337 -11.29 13.70 2.11
C MET A 337 -11.45 12.34 1.41
N LEU A 338 -10.63 12.12 0.40
CA LEU A 338 -10.49 10.85 -0.30
C LEU A 338 -9.10 10.29 -0.02
N VAL A 339 -9.05 9.09 0.54
CA VAL A 339 -7.81 8.39 0.88
C VAL A 339 -7.60 7.24 -0.09
N SER A 340 -6.46 7.25 -0.79
CA SER A 340 -6.09 6.19 -1.71
C SER A 340 -5.43 5.02 -0.97
N ARG A 341 -5.71 3.80 -1.45
CA ARG A 341 -5.00 2.59 -1.02
C ARG A 341 -3.60 2.50 -1.61
N GLY A 342 -3.29 3.33 -2.59
CA GLY A 342 -1.99 3.37 -3.26
C GLY A 342 -1.70 2.15 -4.14
N LEU A 343 -0.56 2.22 -4.81
CA LEU A 343 -0.09 1.23 -5.78
C LEU A 343 1.08 0.36 -5.27
N ALA A 344 1.50 0.49 -4.00
CA ALA A 344 2.62 -0.26 -3.46
C ALA A 344 2.41 -1.77 -3.55
N ARG A 345 3.44 -2.50 -3.98
CA ARG A 345 3.51 -3.96 -4.05
C ARG A 345 4.76 -4.48 -3.34
N GLU A 346 5.93 -4.24 -3.94
CA GLU A 346 7.21 -4.80 -3.50
C GLU A 346 7.84 -4.03 -2.33
N SER A 347 7.44 -2.78 -2.11
CA SER A 347 7.99 -1.93 -1.04
C SER A 347 7.56 -2.36 0.36
N THR A 348 6.45 -3.07 0.48
CA THR A 348 5.94 -3.53 1.77
C THR A 348 6.35 -4.98 2.04
N PRO A 349 6.80 -5.33 3.25
CA PRO A 349 7.25 -6.68 3.58
C PRO A 349 6.11 -7.71 3.64
N LEU A 350 4.87 -7.25 3.67
CA LEU A 350 3.68 -8.08 3.79
C LEU A 350 2.80 -7.91 2.55
N PRO A 351 2.28 -9.01 1.97
CA PRO A 351 1.39 -8.92 0.82
C PRO A 351 0.08 -8.25 1.21
N ARG A 352 -0.56 -7.60 0.24
CA ARG A 352 -1.92 -7.09 0.42
C ARG A 352 -2.90 -8.25 0.49
N LEU A 353 -3.81 -8.24 1.46
CA LEU A 353 -4.90 -9.23 1.58
C LEU A 353 -6.24 -8.51 1.69
N PHE A 354 -7.19 -8.86 0.83
CA PHE A 354 -8.49 -8.19 0.70
C PHE A 354 -8.38 -6.68 0.45
N ASN A 355 -7.28 -6.27 -0.18
CA ASN A 355 -6.86 -4.88 -0.31
C ASN A 355 -6.08 -4.68 -1.62
N SER A 356 -6.78 -4.65 -2.77
CA SER A 356 -6.14 -4.39 -4.07
C SER A 356 -5.51 -3.00 -4.11
N PRO A 357 -4.34 -2.85 -4.76
CA PRO A 357 -3.86 -1.53 -5.15
C PRO A 357 -4.92 -0.80 -5.97
N GLU A 358 -4.92 0.53 -5.96
CA GLU A 358 -5.94 1.28 -6.70
C GLU A 358 -5.40 2.50 -7.43
N ILE A 359 -6.11 2.83 -8.51
CA ILE A 359 -6.13 4.15 -9.12
C ILE A 359 -7.49 4.76 -8.73
N LEU A 360 -7.47 5.87 -7.99
CA LEU A 360 -8.69 6.55 -7.63
C LEU A 360 -9.11 7.49 -8.77
N VAL A 361 -10.37 7.45 -9.14
CA VAL A 361 -10.95 8.30 -10.19
C VAL A 361 -12.07 9.12 -9.57
N LEU A 362 -12.00 10.44 -9.69
CA LEU A 362 -13.05 11.33 -9.22
C LEU A 362 -13.67 12.09 -10.38
N ASP A 363 -14.98 11.97 -10.53
CA ASP A 363 -15.80 12.79 -11.43
C ASP A 363 -16.47 13.92 -10.63
N ILE A 364 -16.18 15.16 -11.03
CA ILE A 364 -16.65 16.36 -10.36
C ILE A 364 -17.68 17.05 -11.27
N GLY A 365 -18.93 17.09 -10.83
CA GLY A 365 -20.04 17.71 -11.57
C GLY A 365 -20.62 18.95 -10.90
N GLY A 366 -21.38 19.74 -11.67
CA GLY A 366 -22.20 20.81 -11.12
C GLY A 366 -23.36 20.27 -10.26
N ARG A 367 -23.78 21.03 -9.26
CA ARG A 367 -25.03 20.78 -8.51
C ARG A 367 -26.22 21.34 -9.25
#